data_29cd3ae36275bbcc9665071d4394895e
#
_entry.id   29cd3ae36275bbcc9665071d4394895e
#
_cell.length_a   1.000
_cell.length_b   1.000
_cell.length_c   1.000
_cell.angle_alpha   90.00
_cell.angle_beta   90.00
_cell.angle_gamma   90.00
#
_symmetry.space_group_name_H-M   'P 1'
#
loop_
_entity.id
_entity.type
_entity.pdbx_description
1 polymer ?
#
loop_
_entity_poly.entity_id
_entity_poly.type
_entity_poly.pdbx_seq_one_letter_code
_entity_poly.pdbx_strand_id
1 'polypeptide(L)'
;MKSFLNLSPSPVRVGRACAWIEREDGRVLMTGLEWGGWTLPGGGIHPGETAAQAAVREAWEEVGAHCEVAGDPVTLRGASGVDAECYPLRLLALEPSPEGRPIAWVDPRSLPWADDVQLRQVLAARGETPPALALPPLVVRAVEEAGAYGFSRSCSLETGRLLRTLAASRPGGRVLELGSGWGVGTAWLLSGLDAAARLLTVDVDPACASAVASRLASDPRAEVRCADWRTALKGGPFDLIFVDCTPAKGEESLDALADALRPGGMLVLDDFSPPAFLSERMQGGDPLREALFTHPRLLCTEISVSRRENVVLATRTA
;
A
#
# COMPACT_ATOMS: atom_id res chain seq x y z
N MET A 1 -21.40 27.59 -16.15
CA MET A 1 -21.01 27.81 -14.73
C MET A 1 -21.82 26.86 -13.88
N LYS A 2 -21.27 25.69 -13.55
CA LYS A 2 -21.81 24.78 -12.52
C LYS A 2 -20.87 24.82 -11.35
N SER A 3 -21.41 25.17 -10.20
CA SER A 3 -20.74 25.35 -8.92
C SER A 3 -19.93 24.10 -8.54
N PHE A 4 -18.66 24.27 -8.28
CA PHE A 4 -17.83 23.28 -7.60
C PHE A 4 -18.44 23.08 -6.21
N LEU A 5 -19.00 21.90 -5.99
CA LEU A 5 -19.40 21.44 -4.68
C LEU A 5 -18.12 21.37 -3.81
N ASN A 6 -18.04 22.27 -2.85
CA ASN A 6 -17.15 22.15 -1.70
C ASN A 6 -17.52 20.85 -0.95
N LEU A 7 -16.89 19.75 -1.32
CA LEU A 7 -16.89 18.55 -0.49
C LEU A 7 -15.96 18.83 0.67
N SER A 8 -16.52 19.33 1.78
CA SER A 8 -15.84 19.28 3.06
C SER A 8 -15.39 17.82 3.29
N PRO A 9 -14.16 17.57 3.74
CA PRO A 9 -13.73 16.23 4.07
C PRO A 9 -14.75 15.63 5.05
N SER A 10 -15.25 14.43 4.75
CA SER A 10 -16.15 13.71 5.67
C SER A 10 -15.46 13.64 7.03
N PRO A 11 -16.17 13.86 8.13
CA PRO A 11 -15.56 13.77 9.45
C PRO A 11 -14.92 12.42 9.63
N VAL A 12 -13.65 12.43 10.04
CA VAL A 12 -12.85 11.23 10.34
C VAL A 12 -13.66 10.41 11.37
N ARG A 13 -14.06 9.19 11.00
CA ARG A 13 -14.75 8.29 11.90
C ARG A 13 -13.71 7.45 12.64
N VAL A 14 -13.33 7.90 13.84
CA VAL A 14 -12.53 7.09 14.75
C VAL A 14 -13.43 5.97 15.31
N GLY A 15 -13.10 4.74 15.02
CA GLY A 15 -13.89 3.57 15.45
C GLY A 15 -13.04 2.55 16.22
N ARG A 16 -11.75 2.78 16.31
CA ARG A 16 -10.78 1.89 16.98
C ARG A 16 -9.79 2.70 17.81
N ALA A 17 -9.20 2.04 18.80
CA ALA A 17 -8.10 2.57 19.58
C ALA A 17 -6.99 1.53 19.70
N CYS A 18 -5.75 1.96 19.82
CA CYS A 18 -4.62 1.09 20.11
C CYS A 18 -3.64 1.77 21.08
N ALA A 19 -2.76 0.93 21.65
CA ALA A 19 -1.83 1.30 22.69
C ALA A 19 -0.38 1.28 22.16
N TRP A 20 0.33 2.38 22.35
CA TRP A 20 1.79 2.44 22.23
C TRP A 20 2.40 2.35 23.62
N ILE A 21 2.91 1.18 23.98
CA ILE A 21 3.54 0.93 25.29
C ILE A 21 5.03 0.74 25.02
N GLU A 22 5.82 1.74 25.39
CA GLU A 22 7.28 1.77 25.16
C GLU A 22 8.03 1.66 26.49
N ARG A 23 9.08 0.82 26.50
CA ARG A 23 10.00 0.71 27.63
C ARG A 23 11.15 1.70 27.51
N GLU A 24 11.92 1.84 28.61
CA GLU A 24 13.11 2.71 28.65
C GLU A 24 14.18 2.36 27.61
N ASP A 25 14.25 1.10 27.19
CA ASP A 25 15.15 0.62 26.11
C ASP A 25 14.63 0.92 24.71
N GLY A 26 13.49 1.61 24.57
CA GLY A 26 12.88 1.98 23.31
C GLY A 26 12.10 0.87 22.62
N ARG A 27 11.94 -0.29 23.24
CA ARG A 27 11.11 -1.38 22.69
C ARG A 27 9.65 -1.16 22.99
N VAL A 28 8.80 -1.58 22.02
CA VAL A 28 7.34 -1.45 22.05
C VAL A 28 6.70 -2.82 22.23
N LEU A 29 5.64 -2.88 23.04
CA LEU A 29 4.87 -4.10 23.27
C LEU A 29 3.92 -4.38 22.12
N MET A 30 4.01 -5.58 21.55
CA MET A 30 3.14 -6.09 20.50
C MET A 30 2.37 -7.32 20.98
N THR A 31 1.18 -7.52 20.44
CA THR A 31 0.37 -8.72 20.64
C THR A 31 0.35 -9.60 19.39
N GLY A 32 0.40 -10.92 19.58
CA GLY A 32 0.25 -11.89 18.50
C GLY A 32 -1.22 -12.07 18.11
N LEU A 33 -1.46 -12.29 16.82
CA LEU A 33 -2.78 -12.55 16.27
C LEU A 33 -3.02 -14.06 16.13
N GLU A 34 -4.24 -14.54 16.38
CA GLU A 34 -4.61 -15.96 16.27
C GLU A 34 -4.26 -16.58 14.91
N TRP A 35 -4.44 -15.81 13.83
CA TRP A 35 -4.11 -16.23 12.46
C TRP A 35 -2.66 -15.97 12.05
N GLY A 36 -1.79 -15.70 13.03
CA GLY A 36 -0.37 -15.34 12.83
C GLY A 36 -0.15 -13.84 12.56
N GLY A 37 1.07 -13.38 12.88
CA GLY A 37 1.49 -11.98 12.80
C GLY A 37 1.33 -11.24 14.12
N TRP A 38 1.71 -9.96 14.11
CA TRP A 38 1.81 -9.11 15.29
C TRP A 38 1.14 -7.77 15.01
N THR A 39 0.63 -7.11 16.06
CA THR A 39 -0.01 -5.79 15.97
C THR A 39 0.21 -5.04 17.28
N LEU A 40 0.01 -3.73 17.29
CA LEU A 40 -0.16 -2.99 18.54
C LEU A 40 -1.42 -3.48 19.24
N PRO A 41 -1.42 -3.59 20.58
CA PRO A 41 -2.64 -3.90 21.34
C PRO A 41 -3.74 -2.91 20.99
N GLY A 42 -4.95 -3.40 20.63
CA GLY A 42 -6.01 -2.48 20.25
C GLY A 42 -7.21 -3.12 19.57
N GLY A 43 -8.36 -2.46 19.73
CA GLY A 43 -9.64 -2.94 19.22
C GLY A 43 -10.69 -1.86 19.01
N GLY A 44 -11.95 -2.29 19.00
CA GLY A 44 -13.09 -1.41 18.81
C GLY A 44 -13.39 -0.56 20.04
N ILE A 45 -13.89 0.66 19.82
CA ILE A 45 -14.40 1.53 20.89
C ILE A 45 -15.81 1.09 21.21
N HIS A 46 -16.08 0.76 22.47
CA HIS A 46 -17.41 0.34 22.93
C HIS A 46 -18.36 1.53 23.12
N PRO A 47 -19.69 1.32 23.07
CA PRO A 47 -20.65 2.37 23.36
C PRO A 47 -20.44 3.01 24.75
N GLY A 48 -20.28 4.32 24.80
CA GLY A 48 -20.02 5.09 26.03
C GLY A 48 -18.57 5.13 26.49
N GLU A 49 -17.66 4.46 25.77
CA GLU A 49 -16.24 4.47 26.04
C GLU A 49 -15.55 5.57 25.20
N THR A 50 -14.55 6.23 25.75
CA THR A 50 -13.64 7.08 24.97
C THR A 50 -12.56 6.24 24.29
N ALA A 51 -11.93 6.76 23.23
CA ALA A 51 -10.83 6.05 22.56
C ALA A 51 -9.65 5.78 23.52
N ALA A 52 -9.36 6.71 24.42
CA ALA A 52 -8.33 6.54 25.46
C ALA A 52 -8.65 5.39 26.44
N GLN A 53 -9.92 5.27 26.86
CA GLN A 53 -10.37 4.17 27.71
C GLN A 53 -10.29 2.83 26.96
N ALA A 54 -10.68 2.80 25.68
CA ALA A 54 -10.55 1.63 24.84
C ALA A 54 -9.10 1.18 24.71
N ALA A 55 -8.15 2.10 24.49
CA ALA A 55 -6.73 1.77 24.40
C ALA A 55 -6.20 1.14 25.70
N VAL A 56 -6.60 1.65 26.87
CA VAL A 56 -6.20 1.08 28.17
C VAL A 56 -6.84 -0.28 28.39
N ARG A 57 -8.12 -0.46 28.06
CA ARG A 57 -8.82 -1.73 28.18
C ARG A 57 -8.19 -2.81 27.29
N GLU A 58 -7.94 -2.50 26.03
CA GLU A 58 -7.34 -3.42 25.07
C GLU A 58 -5.89 -3.79 25.47
N ALA A 59 -5.13 -2.83 26.04
CA ALA A 59 -3.81 -3.13 26.59
C ALA A 59 -3.87 -4.15 27.74
N TRP A 60 -4.90 -4.08 28.58
CA TRP A 60 -5.13 -5.09 29.61
C TRP A 60 -5.58 -6.43 29.01
N GLU A 61 -6.62 -6.43 28.18
CA GLU A 61 -7.23 -7.65 27.65
C GLU A 61 -6.26 -8.47 26.80
N GLU A 62 -5.56 -7.81 25.85
CA GLU A 62 -4.70 -8.49 24.88
C GLU A 62 -3.29 -8.80 25.38
N VAL A 63 -2.70 -7.95 26.22
CA VAL A 63 -1.29 -8.11 26.63
C VAL A 63 -1.07 -8.13 28.15
N GLY A 64 -2.12 -8.00 28.97
CA GLY A 64 -2.03 -7.99 30.43
C GLY A 64 -1.36 -6.74 31.01
N ALA A 65 -1.33 -5.65 30.26
CA ALA A 65 -0.66 -4.43 30.66
C ALA A 65 -1.60 -3.49 31.42
N HIS A 66 -1.30 -3.24 32.69
CA HIS A 66 -1.93 -2.17 33.45
C HIS A 66 -1.24 -0.85 33.10
N CYS A 67 -1.98 0.08 32.54
CA CYS A 67 -1.45 1.30 31.97
C CYS A 67 -2.27 2.53 32.34
N GLU A 68 -1.63 3.69 32.22
CA GLU A 68 -2.29 5.01 32.20
C GLU A 68 -1.91 5.77 30.94
N VAL A 69 -2.79 6.65 30.48
CA VAL A 69 -2.54 7.51 29.31
C VAL A 69 -1.41 8.48 29.61
N ALA A 70 -0.41 8.53 28.74
CA ALA A 70 0.82 9.34 28.93
C ALA A 70 0.93 10.54 27.98
N GLY A 71 0.00 10.72 27.04
CA GLY A 71 0.03 11.83 26.10
C GLY A 71 -1.09 11.79 25.07
N ASP A 72 -1.01 12.69 24.10
CA ASP A 72 -1.99 12.80 23.02
C ASP A 72 -1.85 11.65 22.01
N PRO A 73 -2.95 11.21 21.39
CA PRO A 73 -2.94 10.10 20.43
C PRO A 73 -2.35 10.50 19.08
N VAL A 74 -1.83 9.50 18.38
CA VAL A 74 -1.55 9.57 16.94
C VAL A 74 -2.71 8.95 16.18
N THR A 75 -3.25 9.66 15.18
CA THR A 75 -4.28 9.11 14.30
C THR A 75 -3.66 8.15 13.28
N LEU A 76 -4.10 6.90 13.28
CA LEU A 76 -3.70 5.89 12.30
C LEU A 76 -4.79 5.75 11.24
N ARG A 77 -4.42 5.90 9.98
CA ARG A 77 -5.35 5.74 8.85
C ARG A 77 -5.64 4.28 8.57
N GLY A 78 -6.91 3.93 8.61
CA GLY A 78 -7.36 2.57 8.32
C GLY A 78 -7.69 2.36 6.84
N ALA A 79 -7.26 1.25 6.27
CA ALA A 79 -7.58 0.89 4.88
C ALA A 79 -9.08 0.75 4.59
N SER A 80 -9.89 0.51 5.63
CA SER A 80 -11.36 0.39 5.54
C SER A 80 -12.11 1.72 5.68
N GLY A 81 -11.41 2.86 5.76
CA GLY A 81 -12.01 4.17 6.02
C GLY A 81 -12.42 4.40 7.48
N VAL A 82 -12.07 3.48 8.38
CA VAL A 82 -12.20 3.64 9.83
C VAL A 82 -10.81 3.86 10.41
N ASP A 83 -10.59 5.04 10.96
CA ASP A 83 -9.31 5.39 11.57
C ASP A 83 -9.24 4.90 13.02
N ALA A 84 -8.02 4.72 13.53
CA ALA A 84 -7.74 4.40 14.92
C ALA A 84 -6.95 5.54 15.58
N GLU A 85 -7.16 5.72 16.87
CA GLU A 85 -6.31 6.57 17.71
C GLU A 85 -5.34 5.69 18.49
N CYS A 86 -4.03 5.92 18.32
CA CYS A 86 -2.98 5.24 19.04
C CYS A 86 -2.48 6.11 20.19
N TYR A 87 -2.78 5.69 21.42
CA TYR A 87 -2.39 6.42 22.62
C TYR A 87 -1.04 5.96 23.15
N PRO A 88 -0.12 6.87 23.46
CA PRO A 88 1.05 6.52 24.27
C PRO A 88 0.59 6.20 25.69
N LEU A 89 0.92 4.99 26.17
CA LEU A 89 0.56 4.51 27.49
C LEU A 89 1.79 4.26 28.33
N ARG A 90 1.77 4.69 29.58
CA ARG A 90 2.78 4.36 30.58
C ARG A 90 2.42 3.06 31.26
N LEU A 91 3.30 2.07 31.17
CA LEU A 91 3.15 0.78 31.83
C LEU A 91 3.34 0.94 33.35
N LEU A 92 2.38 0.41 34.11
CA LEU A 92 2.42 0.36 35.58
C LEU A 92 2.75 -1.05 36.07
N ALA A 93 2.15 -2.06 35.47
CA ALA A 93 2.40 -3.47 35.74
C ALA A 93 2.12 -4.32 34.49
N LEU A 94 2.73 -5.50 34.42
CA LEU A 94 2.51 -6.46 33.36
C LEU A 94 2.21 -7.84 33.99
N GLU A 95 1.08 -8.40 33.64
CA GLU A 95 0.59 -9.71 34.08
C GLU A 95 0.30 -10.60 32.85
N PRO A 96 0.05 -11.88 33.01
CA PRO A 96 -0.40 -12.72 31.91
C PRO A 96 -1.68 -12.15 31.26
N SER A 97 -1.69 -12.08 29.93
CA SER A 97 -2.87 -11.60 29.19
C SER A 97 -4.12 -12.40 29.53
N PRO A 98 -5.27 -11.78 29.86
CA PRO A 98 -6.55 -12.45 30.04
C PRO A 98 -6.98 -13.27 28.81
N GLU A 99 -6.64 -12.84 27.61
CA GLU A 99 -6.93 -13.55 26.37
C GLU A 99 -5.88 -14.60 26.00
N GLY A 100 -4.80 -14.71 26.78
CA GLY A 100 -3.73 -15.70 26.54
C GLY A 100 -2.95 -15.48 25.26
N ARG A 101 -2.97 -14.27 24.70
CA ARG A 101 -2.24 -13.95 23.46
C ARG A 101 -0.73 -13.92 23.69
N PRO A 102 0.08 -14.36 22.73
CA PRO A 102 1.52 -14.17 22.79
C PRO A 102 1.87 -12.69 22.74
N ILE A 103 2.89 -12.29 23.50
CA ILE A 103 3.39 -10.91 23.54
C ILE A 103 4.88 -10.88 23.18
N ALA A 104 5.31 -9.76 22.57
CA ALA A 104 6.71 -9.52 22.27
C ALA A 104 7.08 -8.05 22.48
N TRP A 105 8.30 -7.83 23.00
CA TRP A 105 8.93 -6.51 23.04
C TRP A 105 9.84 -6.36 21.83
N VAL A 106 9.48 -5.49 20.90
CA VAL A 106 10.18 -5.29 19.62
C VAL A 106 10.80 -3.91 19.53
N ASP A 107 11.94 -3.81 18.84
CA ASP A 107 12.44 -2.49 18.45
C ASP A 107 11.64 -2.00 17.23
N PRO A 108 10.76 -0.99 17.40
CA PRO A 108 9.88 -0.53 16.33
C PRO A 108 10.64 0.13 15.17
N ARG A 109 11.91 0.49 15.38
CA ARG A 109 12.79 1.15 14.40
C ARG A 109 13.61 0.16 13.58
N SER A 110 13.67 -1.11 14.00
CA SER A 110 14.37 -2.18 13.28
C SER A 110 13.48 -2.87 12.26
N LEU A 111 14.08 -3.40 11.19
CA LEU A 111 13.37 -4.29 10.25
C LEU A 111 13.21 -5.69 10.87
N PRO A 112 12.07 -6.39 10.61
CA PRO A 112 10.95 -5.98 9.75
C PRO A 112 9.92 -5.07 10.44
N TRP A 113 10.04 -4.81 11.74
CA TRP A 113 9.02 -4.14 12.56
C TRP A 113 8.70 -2.73 12.09
N ALA A 114 9.73 -1.94 11.80
CA ALA A 114 9.54 -0.56 11.32
C ALA A 114 8.75 -0.48 9.99
N ASP A 115 8.57 -1.59 9.29
CA ASP A 115 7.75 -1.69 8.08
C ASP A 115 6.30 -2.13 8.34
N ASP A 116 5.96 -2.52 9.56
CA ASP A 116 4.56 -2.72 9.96
C ASP A 116 3.74 -1.45 9.78
N VAL A 117 2.51 -1.59 9.26
CA VAL A 117 1.66 -0.44 8.87
C VAL A 117 1.39 0.49 10.04
N GLN A 118 1.09 -0.05 11.22
CA GLN A 118 0.76 0.75 12.40
C GLN A 118 2.02 1.40 12.98
N LEU A 119 3.09 0.61 13.18
CA LEU A 119 4.35 1.12 13.70
C LEU A 119 4.92 2.22 12.80
N ARG A 120 4.87 2.03 11.48
CA ARG A 120 5.31 3.03 10.50
C ARG A 120 4.55 4.35 10.62
N GLN A 121 3.23 4.32 10.80
CA GLN A 121 2.44 5.53 10.97
C GLN A 121 2.76 6.25 12.29
N VAL A 122 2.92 5.51 13.39
CA VAL A 122 3.33 6.10 14.69
C VAL A 122 4.72 6.69 14.59
N LEU A 123 5.70 5.95 14.03
CA LEU A 123 7.08 6.45 13.85
C LEU A 123 7.13 7.70 12.96
N ALA A 124 6.33 7.75 11.89
CA ALA A 124 6.25 8.91 11.02
C ALA A 124 5.70 10.15 11.77
N ALA A 125 4.63 9.99 12.54
CA ALA A 125 4.04 11.06 13.34
C ALA A 125 5.00 11.57 14.43
N ARG A 126 5.88 10.70 14.96
CA ARG A 126 6.91 11.04 15.94
C ARG A 126 8.20 11.60 15.31
N GLY A 127 8.31 11.63 13.98
CA GLY A 127 9.55 12.01 13.28
C GLY A 127 10.68 10.99 13.44
N GLU A 128 10.38 9.73 13.74
CA GLU A 128 11.32 8.65 14.06
C GLU A 128 11.44 7.60 12.94
N THR A 129 10.95 7.89 11.73
CA THR A 129 11.02 6.94 10.59
C THR A 129 12.47 6.61 10.26
N PRO A 130 12.88 5.32 10.27
CA PRO A 130 14.22 4.94 9.87
C PRO A 130 14.54 5.38 8.43
N PRO A 131 15.76 5.88 8.14
CA PRO A 131 16.14 6.32 6.79
C PRO A 131 15.94 5.26 5.70
N ALA A 132 16.13 3.98 6.04
CA ALA A 132 15.91 2.85 5.12
C ALA A 132 14.44 2.72 4.67
N LEU A 133 13.50 3.28 5.42
CA LEU A 133 12.05 3.24 5.15
C LEU A 133 11.50 4.59 4.70
N ALA A 134 12.34 5.62 4.60
CA ALA A 134 11.93 6.93 4.11
C ALA A 134 11.36 6.81 2.69
N LEU A 135 10.19 7.40 2.50
CA LEU A 135 9.57 7.42 1.17
C LEU A 135 10.30 8.43 0.27
N PRO A 136 10.45 8.11 -1.02
CA PRO A 136 10.93 9.10 -1.98
C PRO A 136 10.07 10.38 -1.96
N PRO A 137 10.65 11.58 -2.05
CA PRO A 137 9.89 12.84 -1.96
C PRO A 137 8.71 12.94 -2.97
N LEU A 138 8.87 12.37 -4.15
CA LEU A 138 7.81 12.34 -5.16
C LEU A 138 6.64 11.45 -4.72
N VAL A 139 6.93 10.33 -4.06
CA VAL A 139 5.92 9.41 -3.50
C VAL A 139 5.16 10.07 -2.35
N VAL A 140 5.88 10.75 -1.44
CA VAL A 140 5.23 11.49 -0.33
C VAL A 140 4.19 12.46 -0.89
N ARG A 141 4.58 13.30 -1.83
CA ARG A 141 3.66 14.26 -2.47
C ARG A 141 2.46 13.60 -3.15
N ALA A 142 2.69 12.50 -3.88
CA ALA A 142 1.62 11.79 -4.56
C ALA A 142 0.61 11.19 -3.58
N VAL A 143 1.08 10.61 -2.47
CA VAL A 143 0.23 10.04 -1.41
C VAL A 143 -0.57 11.13 -0.70
N GLU A 144 0.06 12.25 -0.35
CA GLU A 144 -0.61 13.39 0.28
C GLU A 144 -1.71 13.98 -0.60
N GLU A 145 -1.43 14.19 -1.89
CA GLU A 145 -2.41 14.70 -2.83
C GLU A 145 -3.57 13.71 -3.05
N ALA A 146 -3.28 12.41 -3.23
CA ALA A 146 -4.31 11.37 -3.34
C ALA A 146 -5.23 11.37 -2.11
N GLY A 147 -4.64 11.45 -0.90
CA GLY A 147 -5.38 11.53 0.35
C GLY A 147 -6.25 12.79 0.47
N ALA A 148 -5.73 13.95 0.06
CA ALA A 148 -6.46 15.22 0.07
C ALA A 148 -7.70 15.20 -0.84
N TYR A 149 -7.66 14.43 -1.93
CA TYR A 149 -8.81 14.23 -2.83
C TYR A 149 -9.68 13.03 -2.46
N GLY A 150 -9.37 12.31 -1.37
CA GLY A 150 -10.11 11.12 -0.95
C GLY A 150 -9.95 9.94 -1.90
N PHE A 151 -8.87 9.89 -2.70
CA PHE A 151 -8.59 8.79 -3.59
C PHE A 151 -7.94 7.64 -2.82
N SER A 152 -8.63 6.50 -2.73
CA SER A 152 -8.25 5.34 -1.93
C SER A 152 -7.77 4.11 -2.74
N ARG A 153 -7.67 4.25 -4.07
CA ARG A 153 -7.32 3.15 -4.99
C ARG A 153 -5.88 3.23 -5.49
N SER A 154 -4.98 3.73 -4.67
CA SER A 154 -3.55 3.71 -4.99
C SER A 154 -2.95 2.37 -4.61
N CYS A 155 -1.91 1.93 -5.33
CA CYS A 155 -1.15 0.75 -4.93
C CYS A 155 -0.58 0.92 -3.51
N SER A 156 -0.37 -0.19 -2.83
CA SER A 156 0.23 -0.20 -1.48
C SER A 156 1.68 0.27 -1.50
N LEU A 157 2.22 0.63 -0.33
CA LEU A 157 3.63 0.99 -0.21
C LEU A 157 4.55 -0.21 -0.52
N GLU A 158 4.09 -1.41 -0.22
CA GLU A 158 4.76 -2.67 -0.48
C GLU A 158 4.86 -2.92 -1.98
N THR A 159 3.74 -2.83 -2.71
CA THR A 159 3.72 -2.86 -4.18
C THR A 159 4.57 -1.74 -4.76
N GLY A 160 4.48 -0.53 -4.21
CA GLY A 160 5.30 0.59 -4.66
C GLY A 160 6.81 0.35 -4.54
N ARG A 161 7.30 -0.25 -3.44
CA ARG A 161 8.71 -0.63 -3.29
C ARG A 161 9.13 -1.69 -4.30
N LEU A 162 8.26 -2.66 -4.58
CA LEU A 162 8.48 -3.64 -5.63
C LEU A 162 8.62 -2.94 -6.99
N LEU A 163 7.71 -2.05 -7.35
CA LEU A 163 7.74 -1.27 -8.60
C LEU A 163 9.04 -0.48 -8.72
N ARG A 164 9.47 0.20 -7.66
CA ARG A 164 10.74 0.93 -7.62
C ARG A 164 11.93 0.02 -7.91
N THR A 165 11.96 -1.15 -7.29
CA THR A 165 13.06 -2.12 -7.46
C THR A 165 13.08 -2.67 -8.88
N LEU A 166 11.91 -3.02 -9.43
CA LEU A 166 11.78 -3.52 -10.80
C LEU A 166 12.14 -2.44 -11.82
N ALA A 167 11.74 -1.20 -11.61
CA ALA A 167 12.11 -0.05 -12.46
C ALA A 167 13.62 0.17 -12.44
N ALA A 168 14.25 0.14 -11.27
CA ALA A 168 15.70 0.28 -11.13
C ALA A 168 16.51 -0.85 -11.81
N SER A 169 15.91 -2.02 -11.99
CA SER A 169 16.52 -3.15 -12.71
C SER A 169 16.46 -3.01 -14.24
N ARG A 170 15.95 -1.91 -14.77
CA ARG A 170 15.80 -1.63 -16.21
C ARG A 170 16.48 -0.32 -16.62
N PRO A 171 17.83 -0.23 -16.55
CA PRO A 171 18.55 0.98 -16.92
C PRO A 171 18.24 1.40 -18.36
N GLY A 172 17.89 2.68 -18.57
CA GLY A 172 17.48 3.21 -19.88
C GLY A 172 16.18 2.61 -20.42
N GLY A 173 15.46 1.84 -19.61
CA GLY A 173 14.28 1.07 -20.03
C GLY A 173 13.08 1.92 -20.36
N ARG A 174 12.16 1.33 -21.12
CA ARG A 174 10.85 1.90 -21.44
C ARG A 174 9.79 1.23 -20.57
N VAL A 175 9.14 2.03 -19.74
CA VAL A 175 8.16 1.58 -18.76
C VAL A 175 6.79 2.12 -19.14
N LEU A 176 5.75 1.30 -18.96
CA LEU A 176 4.36 1.68 -19.15
C LEU A 176 3.59 1.44 -17.85
N GLU A 177 2.76 2.39 -17.48
CA GLU A 177 1.76 2.24 -16.42
C GLU A 177 0.36 2.39 -17.01
N LEU A 178 -0.51 1.43 -16.73
CA LEU A 178 -1.92 1.41 -17.14
C LEU A 178 -2.80 1.67 -15.92
N GLY A 179 -3.35 2.88 -15.81
CA GLY A 179 -4.08 3.37 -14.66
C GLY A 179 -3.18 4.18 -13.74
N SER A 180 -2.96 5.47 -14.04
CA SER A 180 -2.14 6.33 -13.19
C SER A 180 -2.84 6.69 -11.87
N GLY A 181 -4.17 6.70 -11.83
CA GLY A 181 -4.90 7.26 -10.71
C GLY A 181 -4.37 8.63 -10.33
N TRP A 182 -4.12 8.88 -9.05
CA TRP A 182 -3.46 10.09 -8.56
C TRP A 182 -1.93 10.02 -8.57
N GLY A 183 -1.35 9.03 -9.28
CA GLY A 183 0.07 8.96 -9.61
C GLY A 183 0.97 8.44 -8.48
N VAL A 184 0.44 7.65 -7.56
CA VAL A 184 1.26 7.01 -6.52
C VAL A 184 2.16 5.94 -7.15
N GLY A 185 1.60 5.04 -7.99
CA GLY A 185 2.37 4.06 -8.76
C GLY A 185 3.39 4.73 -9.68
N THR A 186 2.96 5.79 -10.40
CA THR A 186 3.84 6.61 -11.25
C THR A 186 5.04 7.15 -10.48
N ALA A 187 4.82 7.68 -9.27
CA ALA A 187 5.87 8.24 -8.42
C ALA A 187 6.87 7.16 -7.96
N TRP A 188 6.38 5.98 -7.63
CA TRP A 188 7.22 4.84 -7.28
C TRP A 188 8.09 4.38 -8.45
N LEU A 189 7.51 4.20 -9.65
CA LEU A 189 8.24 3.84 -10.85
C LEU A 189 9.34 4.87 -11.15
N LEU A 190 9.01 6.17 -11.20
CA LEU A 190 9.97 7.24 -11.45
C LEU A 190 11.08 7.30 -10.41
N SER A 191 10.79 6.97 -9.15
CA SER A 191 11.80 6.96 -8.09
C SER A 191 12.84 5.85 -8.24
N GLY A 192 12.57 4.83 -9.06
CA GLY A 192 13.50 3.76 -9.42
C GLY A 192 14.23 3.96 -10.74
N LEU A 193 13.65 4.73 -11.67
CA LEU A 193 14.18 4.92 -13.02
C LEU A 193 15.40 5.85 -13.03
N ASP A 194 16.39 5.51 -13.86
CA ASP A 194 17.52 6.37 -14.17
C ASP A 194 17.13 7.52 -15.14
N ALA A 195 18.07 8.41 -15.44
CA ALA A 195 17.84 9.57 -16.29
C ALA A 195 17.60 9.22 -17.78
N ALA A 196 18.08 8.05 -18.23
CA ALA A 196 17.93 7.61 -19.62
C ALA A 196 16.59 6.88 -19.87
N ALA A 197 15.97 6.36 -18.81
CA ALA A 197 14.71 5.63 -18.90
C ALA A 197 13.52 6.54 -19.25
N ARG A 198 12.43 5.95 -19.73
CA ARG A 198 11.18 6.66 -20.08
C ARG A 198 10.00 5.92 -19.50
N LEU A 199 9.09 6.67 -18.90
CA LEU A 199 7.81 6.22 -18.38
C LEU A 199 6.67 6.86 -19.19
N LEU A 200 5.82 6.01 -19.76
CA LEU A 200 4.50 6.39 -20.23
C LEU A 200 3.47 5.96 -19.20
N THR A 201 2.64 6.89 -18.72
CA THR A 201 1.51 6.55 -17.84
C THR A 201 0.21 7.05 -18.45
N VAL A 202 -0.86 6.25 -18.31
CA VAL A 202 -2.15 6.58 -18.91
C VAL A 202 -3.28 6.38 -17.91
N ASP A 203 -4.27 7.27 -17.99
CA ASP A 203 -5.55 7.12 -17.30
C ASP A 203 -6.68 7.64 -18.19
N VAL A 204 -7.87 7.05 -18.08
CA VAL A 204 -9.06 7.51 -18.82
C VAL A 204 -9.74 8.69 -18.12
N ASP A 205 -9.50 8.87 -16.82
CA ASP A 205 -10.04 10.00 -16.06
C ASP A 205 -9.19 11.26 -16.29
N PRO A 206 -9.77 12.31 -16.89
CA PRO A 206 -9.05 13.54 -17.16
C PRO A 206 -8.56 14.25 -15.89
N ALA A 207 -9.24 14.09 -14.75
CA ALA A 207 -8.81 14.69 -13.49
C ALA A 207 -7.53 14.03 -12.98
N CYS A 208 -7.49 12.69 -12.99
CA CYS A 208 -6.30 11.91 -12.64
C CYS A 208 -5.13 12.25 -13.57
N ALA A 209 -5.33 12.14 -14.89
CA ALA A 209 -4.28 12.45 -15.88
C ALA A 209 -3.74 13.88 -15.73
N SER A 210 -4.61 14.88 -15.53
CA SER A 210 -4.21 16.28 -15.35
C SER A 210 -3.40 16.50 -14.05
N ALA A 211 -3.81 15.88 -12.95
CA ALA A 211 -3.10 15.98 -11.67
C ALA A 211 -1.67 15.41 -11.78
N VAL A 212 -1.54 14.24 -12.39
CA VAL A 212 -0.25 13.59 -12.61
C VAL A 212 0.63 14.39 -13.57
N ALA A 213 0.07 14.87 -14.70
CA ALA A 213 0.80 15.71 -15.67
C ALA A 213 1.32 17.00 -15.03
N SER A 214 0.51 17.66 -14.20
CA SER A 214 0.92 18.88 -13.49
C SER A 214 2.07 18.63 -12.54
N ARG A 215 2.02 17.53 -11.76
CA ARG A 215 3.08 17.15 -10.84
C ARG A 215 4.39 16.80 -11.53
N LEU A 216 4.32 16.21 -12.71
CA LEU A 216 5.48 15.69 -13.45
C LEU A 216 5.95 16.63 -14.58
N ALA A 217 5.39 17.83 -14.71
CA ALA A 217 5.68 18.75 -15.80
C ALA A 217 7.18 19.06 -16.01
N SER A 218 8.00 18.95 -14.97
CA SER A 218 9.45 19.16 -15.01
C SER A 218 10.29 17.88 -15.12
N ASP A 219 9.68 16.70 -15.10
CA ASP A 219 10.41 15.44 -15.21
C ASP A 219 10.44 14.96 -16.68
N PRO A 220 11.61 15.06 -17.37
CA PRO A 220 11.70 14.72 -18.79
C PRO A 220 11.56 13.23 -19.08
N ARG A 221 11.55 12.39 -18.05
CA ARG A 221 11.39 10.93 -18.18
C ARG A 221 9.94 10.51 -18.30
N ALA A 222 8.98 11.37 -17.87
CA ALA A 222 7.59 11.03 -17.77
C ALA A 222 6.77 11.61 -18.92
N GLU A 223 5.94 10.77 -19.51
CA GLU A 223 4.87 11.17 -20.43
C GLU A 223 3.54 10.71 -19.84
N VAL A 224 2.60 11.66 -19.69
CA VAL A 224 1.26 11.40 -19.14
C VAL A 224 0.22 11.59 -20.24
N ARG A 225 -0.66 10.62 -20.43
CA ARG A 225 -1.74 10.72 -21.44
C ARG A 225 -3.10 10.44 -20.79
N CYS A 226 -4.08 11.29 -21.09
CA CYS A 226 -5.48 10.96 -20.85
C CYS A 226 -5.98 10.10 -22.02
N ALA A 227 -6.01 8.78 -21.87
CA ALA A 227 -6.30 7.85 -22.95
C ALA A 227 -6.74 6.46 -22.45
N ASP A 228 -7.42 5.71 -23.34
CA ASP A 228 -7.65 4.29 -23.12
C ASP A 228 -6.33 3.52 -23.12
N TRP A 229 -6.17 2.59 -22.21
CA TRP A 229 -4.96 1.79 -22.00
C TRP A 229 -4.52 1.04 -23.28
N ARG A 230 -5.45 0.57 -24.11
CA ARG A 230 -5.15 -0.14 -25.35
C ARG A 230 -4.36 0.72 -26.33
N THR A 231 -4.58 2.02 -26.31
CA THR A 231 -3.86 2.95 -27.19
C THR A 231 -2.41 3.11 -26.77
N ALA A 232 -2.12 2.97 -25.48
CA ALA A 232 -0.77 3.09 -24.94
C ALA A 232 0.12 1.90 -25.34
N LEU A 233 -0.45 0.70 -25.52
CA LEU A 233 0.29 -0.50 -25.94
C LEU A 233 1.01 -0.30 -27.28
N LYS A 234 0.48 0.53 -28.19
CA LYS A 234 1.11 0.86 -29.47
C LYS A 234 2.45 1.58 -29.34
N GLY A 235 2.74 2.11 -28.14
CA GLY A 235 4.02 2.74 -27.81
C GLY A 235 5.16 1.76 -27.54
N GLY A 236 4.89 0.46 -27.49
CA GLY A 236 5.89 -0.58 -27.22
C GLY A 236 6.99 -0.73 -28.29
N PRO A 237 7.93 -1.68 -28.11
CA PRO A 237 7.97 -2.61 -27.00
C PRO A 237 8.47 -1.97 -25.68
N PHE A 238 7.93 -2.48 -24.57
CA PHE A 238 8.28 -2.02 -23.22
C PHE A 238 9.13 -3.06 -22.48
N ASP A 239 9.92 -2.59 -21.52
CA ASP A 239 10.73 -3.40 -20.61
C ASP A 239 9.96 -3.83 -19.38
N LEU A 240 9.03 -2.98 -18.95
CA LEU A 240 8.18 -3.16 -17.79
C LEU A 240 6.82 -2.55 -18.08
N ILE A 241 5.75 -3.29 -17.80
CA ILE A 241 4.38 -2.78 -17.83
C ILE A 241 3.76 -3.03 -16.46
N PHE A 242 3.31 -1.96 -15.80
CA PHE A 242 2.51 -2.04 -14.58
C PHE A 242 1.03 -1.90 -14.94
N VAL A 243 0.22 -2.87 -14.52
CA VAL A 243 -1.21 -2.92 -14.81
C VAL A 243 -1.98 -2.66 -13.53
N ASP A 244 -2.47 -1.42 -13.36
CA ASP A 244 -3.25 -0.96 -12.21
C ASP A 244 -4.64 -0.44 -12.61
N CYS A 245 -5.20 -0.95 -13.68
CA CYS A 245 -6.57 -0.64 -14.07
C CYS A 245 -7.36 -1.92 -14.37
N THR A 246 -8.54 -2.03 -13.77
CA THR A 246 -9.43 -3.20 -13.90
C THR A 246 -9.71 -3.60 -15.35
N PRO A 247 -9.95 -2.66 -16.31
CA PRO A 247 -10.23 -3.06 -17.70
C PRO A 247 -9.07 -3.73 -18.44
N ALA A 248 -7.83 -3.61 -17.93
CA ALA A 248 -6.67 -4.30 -18.49
C ALA A 248 -6.35 -5.63 -17.78
N LYS A 249 -7.04 -5.92 -16.67
CA LYS A 249 -6.90 -7.15 -15.89
C LYS A 249 -7.94 -8.19 -16.32
N GLY A 250 -7.97 -8.52 -17.61
CA GLY A 250 -8.84 -9.55 -18.20
C GLY A 250 -8.04 -10.55 -19.02
N GLU A 251 -8.52 -11.80 -19.12
CA GLU A 251 -7.90 -12.86 -19.92
C GLU A 251 -7.68 -12.40 -21.37
N GLU A 252 -8.67 -11.71 -21.94
CA GLU A 252 -8.66 -11.17 -23.29
C GLU A 252 -7.60 -10.10 -23.54
N SER A 253 -7.00 -9.57 -22.48
CA SER A 253 -5.97 -8.53 -22.57
C SER A 253 -4.55 -9.11 -22.63
N LEU A 254 -4.35 -10.36 -22.20
CA LEU A 254 -3.03 -10.94 -21.98
C LEU A 254 -2.17 -11.01 -23.24
N ASP A 255 -2.75 -11.39 -24.38
CA ASP A 255 -2.03 -11.42 -25.64
C ASP A 255 -1.53 -10.03 -26.05
N ALA A 256 -2.37 -9.00 -25.94
CA ALA A 256 -2.01 -7.63 -26.29
C ALA A 256 -0.95 -7.06 -25.33
N LEU A 257 -1.04 -7.37 -24.03
CA LEU A 257 -0.04 -7.00 -23.05
C LEU A 257 1.30 -7.70 -23.31
N ALA A 258 1.28 -9.00 -23.63
CA ALA A 258 2.47 -9.74 -23.98
C ALA A 258 3.12 -9.20 -25.26
N ASP A 259 2.33 -8.85 -26.31
CA ASP A 259 2.84 -8.26 -27.55
C ASP A 259 3.51 -6.90 -27.34
N ALA A 260 3.01 -6.11 -26.37
CA ALA A 260 3.58 -4.81 -26.04
C ALA A 260 4.89 -4.89 -25.25
N LEU A 261 5.26 -6.04 -24.69
CA LEU A 261 6.56 -6.28 -24.06
C LEU A 261 7.61 -6.69 -25.10
N ARG A 262 8.86 -6.36 -24.84
CA ARG A 262 9.97 -7.05 -25.52
C ARG A 262 10.19 -8.45 -24.93
N PRO A 263 10.84 -9.39 -25.63
CA PRO A 263 11.30 -10.62 -25.02
C PRO A 263 12.15 -10.34 -23.76
N GLY A 264 11.88 -11.01 -22.64
CA GLY A 264 12.46 -10.71 -21.32
C GLY A 264 11.87 -9.50 -20.60
N GLY A 265 10.95 -8.78 -21.22
CA GLY A 265 10.16 -7.73 -20.56
C GLY A 265 9.16 -8.32 -19.59
N MET A 266 8.71 -7.52 -18.62
CA MET A 266 7.92 -7.98 -17.48
C MET A 266 6.59 -7.23 -17.36
N LEU A 267 5.51 -7.96 -17.10
CA LEU A 267 4.26 -7.44 -16.56
C LEU A 267 4.30 -7.49 -15.04
N VAL A 268 3.70 -6.49 -14.41
CA VAL A 268 3.37 -6.46 -12.99
C VAL A 268 1.87 -6.21 -12.90
N LEU A 269 1.11 -7.17 -12.42
CA LEU A 269 -0.34 -7.04 -12.24
C LEU A 269 -0.64 -6.97 -10.74
N ASP A 270 -1.32 -5.92 -10.32
CA ASP A 270 -1.68 -5.64 -8.93
C ASP A 270 -3.08 -6.16 -8.56
N ASP A 271 -3.45 -6.02 -7.28
CA ASP A 271 -4.77 -6.34 -6.72
C ASP A 271 -5.17 -7.83 -6.72
N PHE A 272 -4.22 -8.75 -6.63
CA PHE A 272 -4.55 -10.15 -6.39
C PHE A 272 -4.75 -10.41 -4.90
N SER A 273 -5.88 -11.03 -4.56
CA SER A 273 -6.14 -11.46 -3.18
C SER A 273 -5.46 -12.80 -2.90
N PRO A 274 -4.75 -12.95 -1.76
CA PRO A 274 -4.29 -14.26 -1.32
C PRO A 274 -5.47 -15.24 -1.16
N PRO A 275 -5.27 -16.57 -1.30
CA PRO A 275 -6.35 -17.56 -1.25
C PRO A 275 -7.23 -17.46 0.02
N ALA A 276 -6.64 -17.12 1.16
CA ALA A 276 -7.35 -16.97 2.44
C ALA A 276 -8.37 -15.79 2.45
N PHE A 277 -8.27 -14.88 1.47
CA PHE A 277 -9.14 -13.70 1.36
C PHE A 277 -9.96 -13.68 0.06
N LEU A 278 -9.98 -14.80 -0.67
CA LEU A 278 -10.84 -14.91 -1.85
C LEU A 278 -12.31 -14.84 -1.44
N SER A 279 -13.07 -14.02 -2.17
CA SER A 279 -14.53 -13.98 -2.00
C SER A 279 -15.16 -15.31 -2.36
N GLU A 280 -16.37 -15.60 -1.84
CA GLU A 280 -17.13 -16.81 -2.22
C GLU A 280 -17.26 -16.96 -3.74
N ARG A 281 -17.39 -15.83 -4.45
CA ARG A 281 -17.50 -15.81 -5.91
C ARG A 281 -16.25 -16.36 -6.61
N MET A 282 -15.07 -16.25 -5.99
CA MET A 282 -13.79 -16.70 -6.54
C MET A 282 -13.36 -18.08 -5.99
N GLN A 283 -14.15 -18.71 -5.13
CA GLN A 283 -13.84 -20.05 -4.60
C GLN A 283 -13.90 -21.14 -5.69
N GLY A 284 -14.57 -20.86 -6.82
CA GLY A 284 -14.60 -21.72 -8.02
C GLY A 284 -13.39 -21.58 -8.93
N GLY A 285 -12.44 -20.71 -8.60
CA GLY A 285 -11.25 -20.42 -9.39
C GLY A 285 -11.09 -18.91 -9.68
N ASP A 286 -9.91 -18.53 -10.11
CA ASP A 286 -9.58 -17.19 -10.59
C ASP A 286 -9.17 -17.28 -12.06
N PRO A 287 -10.09 -17.01 -13.02
CA PRO A 287 -9.82 -17.18 -14.43
C PRO A 287 -8.60 -16.40 -14.93
N LEU A 288 -8.41 -15.15 -14.45
CA LEU A 288 -7.25 -14.36 -14.83
C LEU A 288 -5.94 -15.00 -14.35
N ARG A 289 -5.93 -15.49 -13.11
CA ARG A 289 -4.76 -16.18 -12.53
C ARG A 289 -4.46 -17.45 -13.31
N GLU A 290 -5.47 -18.25 -13.63
CA GLU A 290 -5.32 -19.45 -14.43
C GLU A 290 -4.79 -19.14 -15.83
N ALA A 291 -5.37 -18.17 -16.53
CA ALA A 291 -4.94 -17.72 -17.84
C ALA A 291 -3.49 -17.22 -17.85
N LEU A 292 -3.06 -16.47 -16.82
CA LEU A 292 -1.67 -16.01 -16.66
C LEU A 292 -0.70 -17.18 -16.54
N PHE A 293 -0.98 -18.14 -15.64
CA PHE A 293 -0.07 -19.25 -15.35
C PHE A 293 -0.05 -20.32 -16.45
N THR A 294 -1.03 -20.33 -17.35
CA THR A 294 -1.09 -21.24 -18.51
C THR A 294 -0.75 -20.55 -19.83
N HIS A 295 -0.49 -19.24 -19.82
CA HIS A 295 -0.23 -18.48 -21.03
C HIS A 295 1.05 -18.92 -21.73
N PRO A 296 1.03 -19.24 -23.04
CA PRO A 296 2.16 -19.87 -23.73
C PRO A 296 3.41 -18.97 -23.85
N ARG A 297 3.25 -17.66 -23.71
CA ARG A 297 4.33 -16.66 -23.88
C ARG A 297 4.71 -15.94 -22.59
N LEU A 298 4.11 -16.29 -21.46
CA LEU A 298 4.38 -15.65 -20.17
C LEU A 298 4.86 -16.68 -19.16
N LEU A 299 5.96 -16.38 -18.49
CA LEU A 299 6.43 -17.13 -17.33
C LEU A 299 6.06 -16.36 -16.08
N CYS A 300 5.13 -16.91 -15.30
CA CYS A 300 4.51 -16.21 -14.19
C CYS A 300 4.97 -16.70 -12.83
N THR A 301 4.98 -15.78 -11.87
CA THR A 301 5.03 -16.08 -10.45
C THR A 301 4.13 -15.11 -9.70
N GLU A 302 3.58 -15.55 -8.59
CA GLU A 302 2.79 -14.73 -7.68
C GLU A 302 3.58 -14.53 -6.39
N ILE A 303 3.64 -13.29 -5.92
CA ILE A 303 4.31 -12.91 -4.68
C ILE A 303 3.35 -12.19 -3.74
N SER A 304 3.39 -12.53 -2.46
CA SER A 304 2.67 -11.79 -1.43
C SER A 304 3.48 -10.54 -1.07
N VAL A 305 2.96 -9.38 -1.39
CA VAL A 305 3.55 -8.08 -1.02
C VAL A 305 3.10 -7.67 0.37
N SER A 306 1.88 -8.09 0.77
CA SER A 306 1.36 -7.94 2.11
C SER A 306 0.50 -9.14 2.50
N ARG A 307 -0.05 -9.16 3.73
CA ARG A 307 -0.95 -10.24 4.17
C ARG A 307 -2.25 -10.35 3.36
N ARG A 308 -2.68 -9.25 2.73
CA ARG A 308 -3.97 -9.14 2.02
C ARG A 308 -3.83 -8.88 0.54
N GLU A 309 -2.59 -8.79 0.05
CA GLU A 309 -2.32 -8.35 -1.30
C GLU A 309 -1.19 -9.17 -1.92
N ASN A 310 -1.45 -9.71 -3.07
CA ASN A 310 -0.49 -10.37 -3.92
C ASN A 310 -0.34 -9.61 -5.24
N VAL A 311 0.81 -9.76 -5.84
CA VAL A 311 1.14 -9.24 -7.17
C VAL A 311 1.58 -10.40 -8.04
N VAL A 312 1.12 -10.45 -9.28
CA VAL A 312 1.62 -11.40 -10.27
C VAL A 312 2.68 -10.73 -11.13
N LEU A 313 3.84 -11.35 -11.18
CA LEU A 313 4.91 -11.01 -12.10
C LEU A 313 4.89 -11.99 -13.27
N ALA A 314 4.88 -11.47 -14.49
CA ALA A 314 4.87 -12.29 -15.69
C ALA A 314 5.94 -11.81 -16.68
N THR A 315 6.91 -12.64 -16.99
CA THR A 315 7.98 -12.32 -17.96
C THR A 315 7.62 -12.87 -19.33
N ARG A 316 7.69 -12.01 -20.36
CA ARG A 316 7.54 -12.49 -21.75
C ARG A 316 8.72 -13.37 -22.12
N THR A 317 8.41 -14.60 -22.50
CA THR A 317 9.37 -15.52 -23.17
C THR A 317 9.64 -15.09 -24.62
N ALA A 318 10.57 -15.75 -25.27
CA ALA A 318 10.94 -15.43 -26.65
C ALA A 318 9.78 -15.65 -27.64
#